data_02a4d82c45abb254b558cc41740c6b31
#
_entry.id   02a4d82c45abb254b558cc41740c6b31
#
_cell.length_a   1.000
_cell.length_b   1.000
_cell.length_c   1.000
_cell.angle_alpha   90.00
_cell.angle_beta   90.00
_cell.angle_gamma   90.00
#
_symmetry.space_group_name_H-M   'P 1'
#
loop_
_entity.id
_entity.type
_entity.pdbx_description
1 polymer ?
#
loop_
_entity_poly.entity_id
_entity_poly.type
_entity_poly.pdbx_seq_one_letter_code
_entity_poly.pdbx_strand_id
1 'polypeptide(L)'
;VIALLGLETSIHQKVKTYSLGMRQRLGIAQALLHRPAVLILDEPTNGLDPAGIRELRNHLRHLAEMEGTAVIVSSHLLSEMELMCDEIAVLQKGKLIGIKSMEELMDNHAAAETIRIETEQPQEAKEILQREAPAIRFS
;
A
#
# COMPACT_ATOMS: atom_id res chain seq x y z
N VAL A 1 -2.70 -21.73 8.39
CA VAL A 1 -3.07 -20.85 7.24
C VAL A 1 -4.52 -20.38 7.33
N ILE A 2 -5.52 -21.27 7.52
CA ILE A 2 -6.94 -20.88 7.55
C ILE A 2 -7.22 -19.91 8.71
N ALA A 3 -6.74 -20.19 9.92
CA ALA A 3 -6.85 -19.29 11.07
C ALA A 3 -6.16 -17.95 10.83
N LEU A 4 -4.99 -17.97 10.20
CA LEU A 4 -4.23 -16.78 9.85
C LEU A 4 -5.04 -15.78 9.01
N LEU A 5 -5.96 -16.28 8.20
CA LEU A 5 -6.74 -15.46 7.25
C LEU A 5 -8.22 -15.27 7.68
N GLY A 6 -8.57 -15.64 8.90
CA GLY A 6 -9.90 -15.43 9.46
C GLY A 6 -11.02 -16.19 8.73
N LEU A 7 -10.73 -17.39 8.24
CA LEU A 7 -11.69 -18.22 7.49
C LEU A 7 -12.23 -19.40 8.30
N GLU A 8 -11.89 -19.54 9.59
CA GLU A 8 -12.24 -20.71 10.41
C GLU A 8 -13.74 -20.94 10.50
N THR A 9 -14.52 -19.87 10.69
CA THR A 9 -15.98 -19.96 10.81
C THR A 9 -16.68 -20.31 9.50
N SER A 10 -15.97 -20.16 8.40
CA SER A 10 -16.52 -20.30 7.03
C SER A 10 -16.03 -21.55 6.31
N ILE A 11 -15.11 -22.31 6.91
CA ILE A 11 -14.46 -23.47 6.27
C ILE A 11 -15.44 -24.55 5.79
N HIS A 12 -16.62 -24.67 6.42
CA HIS A 12 -17.65 -25.62 6.06
C HIS A 12 -18.65 -25.09 5.01
N GLN A 13 -18.54 -23.82 4.63
CA GLN A 13 -19.41 -23.23 3.63
C GLN A 13 -18.89 -23.52 2.21
N LYS A 14 -19.81 -23.57 1.26
CA LYS A 14 -19.43 -23.74 -0.14
C LYS A 14 -18.75 -22.46 -0.66
N VAL A 15 -17.62 -22.56 -1.33
CA VAL A 15 -16.85 -21.41 -1.88
C VAL A 15 -17.72 -20.48 -2.74
N LYS A 16 -18.74 -21.01 -3.43
CA LYS A 16 -19.69 -20.21 -4.22
C LYS A 16 -20.48 -19.19 -3.40
N THR A 17 -20.61 -19.41 -2.08
CA THR A 17 -21.33 -18.50 -1.16
C THR A 17 -20.39 -17.49 -0.50
N TYR A 18 -19.07 -17.56 -0.75
CA TYR A 18 -18.11 -16.66 -0.19
C TYR A 18 -18.25 -15.25 -0.77
N SER A 19 -18.10 -14.24 0.08
CA SER A 19 -17.92 -12.86 -0.36
C SER A 19 -16.64 -12.71 -1.21
N LEU A 20 -16.49 -11.58 -1.90
CA LEU A 20 -15.29 -11.29 -2.67
C LEU A 20 -14.04 -11.35 -1.76
N GLY A 21 -14.08 -10.70 -0.60
CA GLY A 21 -12.98 -10.72 0.37
C GLY A 21 -12.66 -12.12 0.90
N MET A 22 -13.69 -12.96 1.15
CA MET A 22 -13.46 -14.35 1.57
C MET A 22 -12.79 -15.17 0.45
N ARG A 23 -13.16 -14.97 -0.80
CA ARG A 23 -12.49 -15.63 -1.95
C ARG A 23 -11.05 -15.17 -2.09
N GLN A 24 -10.78 -13.86 -1.89
CA GLN A 24 -9.43 -13.31 -1.90
C GLN A 24 -8.56 -13.98 -0.82
N ARG A 25 -9.04 -14.01 0.41
CA ARG A 25 -8.35 -14.68 1.54
C ARG A 25 -8.13 -16.17 1.28
N LEU A 26 -9.08 -16.85 0.67
CA LEU A 26 -8.93 -18.25 0.31
C LEU A 26 -7.83 -18.45 -0.75
N GLY A 27 -7.74 -17.56 -1.76
CA GLY A 27 -6.65 -17.59 -2.74
C GLY A 27 -5.28 -17.41 -2.11
N ILE A 28 -5.15 -16.48 -1.16
CA ILE A 28 -3.92 -16.29 -0.38
C ILE A 28 -3.62 -17.53 0.46
N ALA A 29 -4.65 -18.11 1.13
CA ALA A 29 -4.50 -19.34 1.90
C ALA A 29 -3.94 -20.49 1.04
N GLN A 30 -4.44 -20.63 -0.18
CA GLN A 30 -3.98 -21.63 -1.14
C GLN A 30 -2.51 -21.41 -1.52
N ALA A 31 -2.11 -20.18 -1.81
CA ALA A 31 -0.72 -19.84 -2.15
C ALA A 31 0.25 -20.14 -1.00
N LEU A 32 -0.20 -20.04 0.25
CA LEU A 32 0.60 -20.26 1.47
C LEU A 32 0.71 -21.74 1.89
N LEU A 33 -0.07 -22.67 1.30
CA LEU A 33 -0.09 -24.07 1.73
C LEU A 33 1.28 -24.75 1.67
N HIS A 34 2.10 -24.39 0.71
CA HIS A 34 3.42 -24.99 0.47
C HIS A 34 4.58 -24.22 1.10
N ARG A 35 4.29 -23.22 1.97
CA ARG A 35 5.29 -22.35 2.59
C ARG A 35 6.30 -21.81 1.57
N PRO A 36 5.86 -21.03 0.60
CA PRO A 36 6.72 -20.55 -0.48
C PRO A 36 7.79 -19.60 0.06
N ALA A 37 9.00 -19.64 -0.52
CA ALA A 37 10.04 -18.67 -0.23
C ALA A 37 9.70 -17.29 -0.81
N VAL A 38 8.88 -17.24 -1.88
CA VAL A 38 8.42 -16.00 -2.54
C VAL A 38 6.91 -16.09 -2.74
N LEU A 39 6.19 -15.08 -2.31
CA LEU A 39 4.74 -14.92 -2.48
C LEU A 39 4.49 -13.71 -3.39
N ILE A 40 3.78 -13.91 -4.50
CA ILE A 40 3.42 -12.85 -5.44
C ILE A 40 1.91 -12.69 -5.41
N LEU A 41 1.43 -11.48 -5.11
CA LEU A 41 0.03 -11.14 -4.99
C LEU A 41 -0.31 -9.98 -5.93
N ASP A 42 -1.31 -10.19 -6.79
CA ASP A 42 -1.80 -9.17 -7.70
C ASP A 42 -3.07 -8.53 -7.12
N GLU A 43 -2.99 -7.22 -6.83
CA GLU A 43 -4.06 -6.40 -6.26
C GLU A 43 -4.80 -7.07 -5.08
N PRO A 44 -4.09 -7.56 -4.03
CA PRO A 44 -4.69 -8.41 -3.00
C PRO A 44 -5.67 -7.69 -2.08
N THR A 45 -5.69 -6.36 -2.09
CA THR A 45 -6.60 -5.51 -1.31
C THR A 45 -7.95 -5.29 -1.99
N ASN A 46 -8.06 -5.60 -3.28
CA ASN A 46 -9.28 -5.38 -4.05
C ASN A 46 -10.48 -6.14 -3.46
N GLY A 47 -11.55 -5.39 -3.15
CA GLY A 47 -12.79 -5.93 -2.60
C GLY A 47 -12.75 -6.29 -1.12
N LEU A 48 -11.69 -5.90 -0.42
CA LEU A 48 -11.64 -5.90 1.04
C LEU A 48 -12.18 -4.58 1.59
N ASP A 49 -12.81 -4.67 2.76
CA ASP A 49 -13.12 -3.49 3.56
C ASP A 49 -11.85 -2.98 4.29
N PRO A 50 -11.85 -1.77 4.86
CA PRO A 50 -10.68 -1.22 5.54
C PRO A 50 -10.15 -2.08 6.70
N ALA A 51 -11.00 -2.87 7.35
CA ALA A 51 -10.57 -3.80 8.39
C ALA A 51 -9.81 -4.97 7.77
N GLY A 52 -10.35 -5.55 6.70
CA GLY A 52 -9.71 -6.66 5.97
C GLY A 52 -8.37 -6.27 5.34
N ILE A 53 -8.23 -5.02 4.86
CA ILE A 53 -6.94 -4.51 4.35
C ILE A 53 -5.90 -4.47 5.49
N ARG A 54 -6.28 -3.96 6.67
CA ARG A 54 -5.36 -3.95 7.83
C ARG A 54 -4.96 -5.35 8.28
N GLU A 55 -5.91 -6.28 8.32
CA GLU A 55 -5.61 -7.68 8.68
C GLU A 55 -4.66 -8.31 7.66
N LEU A 56 -4.94 -8.16 6.37
CA LEU A 56 -4.07 -8.67 5.30
C LEU A 56 -2.66 -8.12 5.44
N ARG A 57 -2.51 -6.81 5.59
CA ARG A 57 -1.20 -6.16 5.79
C ARG A 57 -0.43 -6.78 6.97
N ASN A 58 -1.08 -6.93 8.12
CA ASN A 58 -0.43 -7.50 9.30
C ASN A 58 0.01 -8.95 9.04
N HIS A 59 -0.77 -9.73 8.29
CA HIS A 59 -0.41 -11.08 7.91
C HIS A 59 0.77 -11.14 6.96
N LEU A 60 0.80 -10.27 5.93
CA LEU A 60 1.91 -10.24 4.98
C LEU A 60 3.21 -9.78 5.63
N ARG A 61 3.16 -8.79 6.52
CA ARG A 61 4.32 -8.39 7.32
C ARG A 61 4.80 -9.52 8.24
N HIS A 62 3.90 -10.21 8.91
CA HIS A 62 4.25 -11.37 9.74
C HIS A 62 4.96 -12.46 8.94
N LEU A 63 4.47 -12.78 7.73
CA LEU A 63 5.11 -13.75 6.83
C LEU A 63 6.53 -13.31 6.44
N ALA A 64 6.73 -12.04 6.13
CA ALA A 64 8.03 -11.52 5.74
C ALA A 64 9.01 -11.51 6.94
N GLU A 65 8.59 -10.98 8.08
CA GLU A 65 9.45 -10.76 9.25
C GLU A 65 9.76 -12.05 10.02
N MET A 66 8.75 -12.92 10.18
CA MET A 66 8.86 -14.09 11.07
C MET A 66 9.11 -15.39 10.32
N GLU A 67 8.62 -15.52 9.09
CA GLU A 67 8.78 -16.75 8.31
C GLU A 67 9.82 -16.59 7.18
N GLY A 68 10.36 -15.37 6.97
CA GLY A 68 11.37 -15.10 5.95
C GLY A 68 10.86 -15.23 4.51
N THR A 69 9.55 -15.11 4.29
CA THR A 69 8.94 -15.16 2.97
C THR A 69 9.13 -13.81 2.28
N ALA A 70 9.74 -13.78 1.09
CA ALA A 70 9.76 -12.57 0.27
C ALA A 70 8.36 -12.33 -0.32
N VAL A 71 7.76 -11.16 -0.04
CA VAL A 71 6.40 -10.83 -0.49
C VAL A 71 6.44 -9.73 -1.54
N ILE A 72 5.89 -9.98 -2.71
CA ILE A 72 5.72 -9.03 -3.81
C ILE A 72 4.24 -8.77 -3.97
N VAL A 73 3.84 -7.49 -3.89
CA VAL A 73 2.45 -7.06 -3.99
C VAL A 73 2.32 -6.04 -5.11
N SER A 74 1.36 -6.21 -6.02
CA SER A 74 0.96 -5.13 -6.92
C SER A 74 -0.18 -4.32 -6.31
N SER A 75 -0.19 -3.01 -6.53
CA SER A 75 -1.32 -2.13 -6.25
C SER A 75 -1.22 -0.87 -7.10
N HIS A 76 -2.36 -0.25 -7.35
CA HIS A 76 -2.46 1.06 -7.98
C HIS A 76 -2.63 2.19 -6.94
N LEU A 77 -2.72 1.87 -5.64
CA LEU A 77 -2.90 2.81 -4.54
C LEU A 77 -1.60 2.94 -3.74
N LEU A 78 -0.90 4.06 -3.93
CA LEU A 78 0.37 4.33 -3.23
C LEU A 78 0.19 4.33 -1.72
N SER A 79 -0.91 4.89 -1.21
CA SER A 79 -1.21 4.93 0.22
C SER A 79 -1.35 3.56 0.89
N GLU A 80 -1.69 2.51 0.14
CA GLU A 80 -1.69 1.15 0.66
C GLU A 80 -0.27 0.59 0.72
N MET A 81 0.55 0.90 -0.30
CA MET A 81 1.94 0.47 -0.37
C MET A 81 2.79 1.08 0.74
N GLU A 82 2.59 2.37 1.04
CA GLU A 82 3.27 3.08 2.15
C GLU A 82 3.17 2.35 3.49
N LEU A 83 2.04 1.70 3.73
CA LEU A 83 1.79 1.01 4.98
C LEU A 83 2.19 -0.47 4.95
N MET A 84 2.50 -1.02 3.78
CA MET A 84 2.65 -2.47 3.55
C MET A 84 4.06 -2.87 3.14
N CYS A 85 4.73 -2.04 2.34
CA CYS A 85 5.99 -2.37 1.69
C CYS A 85 7.16 -1.58 2.25
N ASP A 86 8.35 -2.16 2.19
CA ASP A 86 9.62 -1.50 2.55
C ASP A 86 10.25 -0.84 1.32
N GLU A 87 10.02 -1.43 0.14
CA GLU A 87 10.51 -0.95 -1.16
C GLU A 87 9.40 -0.95 -2.20
N ILE A 88 9.47 -0.02 -3.13
CA ILE A 88 8.57 0.08 -4.28
C ILE A 88 9.34 -0.03 -5.59
N ALA A 89 8.90 -0.94 -6.45
CA ALA A 89 9.35 -1.07 -7.82
C ALA A 89 8.35 -0.37 -8.76
N VAL A 90 8.79 0.62 -9.51
CA VAL A 90 7.96 1.35 -10.47
C VAL A 90 8.08 0.71 -11.84
N LEU A 91 6.95 0.23 -12.37
CA LEU A 91 6.85 -0.37 -13.69
C LEU A 91 6.12 0.57 -14.66
N GLN A 92 6.68 0.79 -15.85
CA GLN A 92 6.04 1.54 -16.92
C GLN A 92 6.19 0.80 -18.25
N LYS A 93 5.08 0.52 -18.92
CA LYS A 93 5.04 -0.20 -20.21
C LYS A 93 5.87 -1.49 -20.20
N GLY A 94 5.77 -2.27 -19.11
CA GLY A 94 6.48 -3.53 -18.93
C GLY A 94 7.98 -3.42 -18.64
N LYS A 95 8.49 -2.21 -18.38
CA LYS A 95 9.89 -1.97 -18.02
C LYS A 95 9.98 -1.49 -16.57
N LEU A 96 10.97 -1.98 -15.84
CA LEU A 96 11.33 -1.47 -14.51
C LEU A 96 11.99 -0.11 -14.69
N ILE A 97 11.39 0.93 -14.13
CA ILE A 97 11.91 2.31 -14.16
C ILE A 97 12.88 2.53 -13.00
N GLY A 98 12.58 1.95 -11.85
CA GLY A 98 13.43 2.06 -10.67
C GLY A 98 12.86 1.32 -9.48
N ILE A 99 13.70 1.13 -8.48
CA ILE A 99 13.31 0.65 -7.14
C ILE A 99 13.71 1.75 -6.16
N LYS A 100 12.84 2.07 -5.22
CA LYS A 100 13.07 3.06 -4.16
C LYS A 100 12.58 2.51 -2.83
N SER A 101 13.26 2.88 -1.75
CA SER A 101 12.72 2.66 -0.42
C SER A 101 11.50 3.56 -0.18
N MET A 102 10.63 3.16 0.74
CA MET A 102 9.50 3.99 1.14
C MET A 102 9.97 5.31 1.76
N GLU A 103 11.06 5.29 2.54
CA GLU A 103 11.66 6.50 3.12
C GLU A 103 12.07 7.51 2.04
N GLU A 104 12.78 7.06 0.99
CA GLU A 104 13.19 7.92 -0.13
C GLU A 104 12.00 8.52 -0.89
N LEU A 105 10.90 7.79 -0.99
CA LEU A 105 9.68 8.30 -1.63
C LEU A 105 8.99 9.35 -0.76
N MET A 106 8.89 9.12 0.53
CA MET A 106 8.26 10.05 1.48
C MET A 106 9.05 11.35 1.62
N ASP A 107 10.38 11.27 1.72
CA ASP A 107 11.26 12.45 1.78
C ASP A 107 11.17 13.31 0.51
N ASN A 108 11.09 12.69 -0.66
CA ASN A 108 10.89 13.39 -1.93
C ASN A 108 9.51 14.03 -2.05
N HIS A 109 8.46 13.46 -1.45
CA HIS A 109 7.13 14.06 -1.41
C HIS A 109 7.08 15.25 -0.43
N ALA A 110 7.75 15.17 0.71
CA ALA A 110 7.85 16.29 1.65
C ALA A 110 8.65 17.49 1.06
N ALA A 111 9.52 17.24 0.09
CA ALA A 111 10.36 18.27 -0.54
C ALA A 111 9.71 18.97 -1.75
N ALA A 112 8.54 18.57 -2.23
CA ALA A 112 8.00 19.01 -3.51
C ALA A 112 6.49 19.27 -3.58
N GLU A 113 5.82 19.59 -2.47
CA GLU A 113 4.46 20.16 -2.59
C GLU A 113 4.57 21.64 -3.04
N THR A 114 4.60 21.84 -4.35
CA THR A 114 4.47 23.17 -4.93
C THR A 114 3.00 23.49 -5.09
N ILE A 115 2.51 24.42 -4.26
CA ILE A 115 1.16 24.96 -4.40
C ILE A 115 1.25 26.22 -5.26
N ARG A 116 0.57 26.23 -6.41
CA ARG A 116 0.41 27.44 -7.23
C ARG A 116 -0.80 28.21 -6.73
N ILE A 117 -0.59 29.43 -6.29
CA ILE A 117 -1.67 30.35 -5.89
C ILE A 117 -1.78 31.43 -6.94
N GLU A 118 -2.96 31.58 -7.56
CA GLU A 118 -3.28 32.67 -8.47
C GLU A 118 -4.09 33.73 -7.70
N THR A 119 -3.62 34.96 -7.73
CA THR A 119 -4.25 36.09 -7.02
C THR A 119 -4.04 37.37 -7.78
N GLU A 120 -5.00 38.29 -7.65
CA GLU A 120 -4.91 39.65 -8.23
C GLU A 120 -3.86 40.51 -7.51
N GLN A 121 -3.48 40.17 -6.27
CA GLN A 121 -2.54 40.91 -5.43
C GLN A 121 -1.40 40.02 -4.93
N PRO A 122 -0.47 39.62 -5.85
CA PRO A 122 0.54 38.60 -5.50
C PRO A 122 1.53 39.05 -4.40
N GLN A 123 1.84 40.36 -4.30
CA GLN A 123 2.75 40.86 -3.28
C GLN A 123 2.13 40.80 -1.88
N GLU A 124 0.90 41.21 -1.73
CA GLU A 124 0.17 41.18 -0.47
C GLU A 124 -0.08 39.74 0.00
N ALA A 125 -0.45 38.85 -0.89
CA ALA A 125 -0.61 37.42 -0.62
C ALA A 125 0.71 36.79 -0.14
N LYS A 126 1.84 37.15 -0.76
CA LYS A 126 3.16 36.69 -0.34
C LYS A 126 3.55 37.15 1.07
N GLU A 127 3.28 38.42 1.39
CA GLU A 127 3.56 38.97 2.72
C GLU A 127 2.71 38.31 3.82
N ILE A 128 1.42 38.06 3.55
CA ILE A 128 0.53 37.33 4.44
C ILE A 128 1.03 35.91 4.67
N LEU A 129 1.34 35.18 3.59
CA LEU A 129 1.81 33.81 3.69
C LEU A 129 3.15 33.70 4.41
N GLN A 130 4.08 34.63 4.19
CA GLN A 130 5.36 34.66 4.92
C GLN A 130 5.18 34.87 6.41
N ARG A 131 4.18 35.66 6.80
CA ARG A 131 3.88 35.93 8.22
C ARG A 131 3.18 34.75 8.90
N GLU A 132 2.18 34.17 8.23
CA GLU A 132 1.33 33.13 8.83
C GLU A 132 1.92 31.70 8.66
N ALA A 133 2.77 31.48 7.67
CA ALA A 133 3.38 30.18 7.35
C ALA A 133 4.86 30.32 6.95
N PRO A 134 5.76 30.66 7.90
CA PRO A 134 7.17 30.95 7.61
C PRO A 134 7.98 29.79 7.02
N ALA A 135 7.46 28.55 7.06
CA ALA A 135 8.08 27.38 6.48
C ALA A 135 7.91 27.28 4.95
N ILE A 136 7.02 28.09 4.35
CA ILE A 136 6.76 28.07 2.90
C ILE A 136 7.89 28.79 2.17
N ARG A 137 8.46 28.12 1.16
CA ARG A 137 9.42 28.72 0.23
C ARG A 137 8.71 29.20 -1.03
N PHE A 138 9.01 30.41 -1.47
CA PHE A 138 8.45 31.01 -2.68
C PHE A 138 9.49 30.92 -3.80
N SER A 139 9.05 30.48 -4.97
CA SER A 139 9.84 30.45 -6.21
C SER A 139 9.34 31.47 -7.22
#